data_b26edcbf80eee40ea53da32a2716a12d
#
_entry.id   b26edcbf80eee40ea53da32a2716a12d
#
_cell.length_a   1.000
_cell.length_b   1.000
_cell.length_c   1.000
_cell.angle_alpha   90.00
_cell.angle_beta   90.00
_cell.angle_gamma   90.00
#
_symmetry.space_group_name_H-M   'P 1'
#
loop_
_entity.id
_entity.type
_entity.pdbx_description
1 polymer ?
#
loop_
_entity_poly.entity_id
_entity_poly.type
_entity_poly.pdbx_seq_one_letter_code
_entity_poly.pdbx_strand_id
1 'polypeptide(L)'
;GNFNEKTAKIYSDIALFTCNRVIVEDMHTLFRFLCKEVDEPRLKRLLIARFNLLPELKRMIHHEIALAKAGRQGRIILKMNALQDLTMIDELYKASETGVKIDLIVRGICCLVPGESFSSNIRVTRIVDSFLEHARVWYFGNDGDPRLFIGSPDWMRRNLYRRIEL
;
A
#
# COMPACT_ATOMS: atom_id res chain seq x y z
N GLY A 1 -11.08 -1.04 10.25
CA GLY A 1 -12.40 -0.64 9.79
C GLY A 1 -13.11 0.27 10.78
N ASN A 2 -14.15 0.90 10.33
CA ASN A 2 -14.83 1.97 11.04
C ASN A 2 -16.23 1.51 11.47
N PHE A 3 -16.27 0.59 12.45
CA PHE A 3 -17.48 -0.10 12.87
C PHE A 3 -18.16 0.55 14.11
N ASN A 4 -17.76 1.77 14.48
CA ASN A 4 -18.35 2.51 15.58
C ASN A 4 -19.28 3.60 15.05
N GLU A 5 -20.47 3.75 15.59
CA GLU A 5 -21.48 4.72 15.16
C GLU A 5 -20.97 6.17 15.13
N LYS A 6 -20.11 6.57 16.07
CA LYS A 6 -19.55 7.92 16.13
C LYS A 6 -18.53 8.15 15.01
N THR A 7 -17.66 7.18 14.79
CA THR A 7 -16.59 7.29 13.79
C THR A 7 -17.11 7.04 12.37
N ALA A 8 -18.16 6.22 12.18
CA ALA A 8 -18.81 6.00 10.90
C ALA A 8 -19.42 7.29 10.28
N LYS A 9 -19.69 8.29 11.10
CA LYS A 9 -20.16 9.62 10.65
C LYS A 9 -19.04 10.54 10.15
N ILE A 10 -17.79 10.15 10.38
CA ILE A 10 -16.61 11.00 10.11
C ILE A 10 -15.77 10.40 8.98
N TYR A 11 -15.56 9.09 8.99
CA TYR A 11 -14.64 8.43 8.06
C TYR A 11 -15.37 7.79 6.90
N SER A 12 -14.81 7.90 5.70
CA SER A 12 -15.12 7.00 4.59
C SER A 12 -14.08 5.87 4.56
N ASP A 13 -14.55 4.63 4.56
CA ASP A 13 -13.70 3.45 4.56
C ASP A 13 -14.19 2.41 3.55
N ILE A 14 -13.31 1.46 3.23
CA ILE A 14 -13.63 0.31 2.39
C ILE A 14 -13.57 -0.93 3.26
N ALA A 15 -14.63 -1.74 3.25
CA ALA A 15 -14.69 -3.02 3.94
C ALA A 15 -14.80 -4.16 2.93
N LEU A 16 -14.02 -5.21 3.14
CA LEU A 16 -14.09 -6.45 2.36
C LEU A 16 -14.75 -7.55 3.19
N PHE A 17 -15.86 -8.08 2.69
CA PHE A 17 -16.49 -9.31 3.21
C PHE A 17 -16.10 -10.47 2.30
N THR A 18 -15.46 -11.49 2.84
CA THR A 18 -14.96 -12.60 2.04
C THR A 18 -15.07 -13.94 2.77
N CYS A 19 -15.36 -14.99 2.01
CA CYS A 19 -15.26 -16.39 2.44
C CYS A 19 -14.17 -17.15 1.68
N ASN A 20 -13.25 -16.42 1.01
CA ASN A 20 -12.11 -17.04 0.32
C ASN A 20 -11.27 -17.82 1.33
N ARG A 21 -11.18 -19.14 1.13
CA ARG A 21 -10.50 -20.05 2.08
C ARG A 21 -9.05 -19.67 2.35
N VAL A 22 -8.32 -19.23 1.33
CA VAL A 22 -6.90 -18.86 1.50
C VAL A 22 -6.75 -17.62 2.39
N ILE A 23 -7.62 -16.60 2.20
CA ILE A 23 -7.62 -15.40 3.05
C ILE A 23 -8.03 -15.75 4.48
N VAL A 24 -9.04 -16.60 4.64
CA VAL A 24 -9.52 -17.04 5.98
C VAL A 24 -8.44 -17.87 6.69
N GLU A 25 -7.72 -18.75 5.98
CA GLU A 25 -6.59 -19.52 6.54
C GLU A 25 -5.45 -18.60 6.99
N ASP A 26 -5.10 -17.60 6.17
CA ASP A 26 -4.08 -16.60 6.52
C ASP A 26 -4.49 -15.80 7.76
N MET A 27 -5.76 -15.36 7.85
CA MET A 27 -6.30 -14.69 9.04
C MET A 27 -6.23 -15.58 10.27
N HIS A 28 -6.61 -16.85 10.17
CA HIS A 28 -6.49 -17.80 11.26
C HIS A 28 -5.03 -17.97 11.72
N THR A 29 -4.10 -18.06 10.76
CA THR A 29 -2.66 -18.14 11.05
C THR A 29 -2.15 -16.89 11.76
N LEU A 30 -2.61 -15.70 11.36
CA LEU A 30 -2.30 -14.47 12.07
C LEU A 30 -2.82 -14.47 13.51
N PHE A 31 -4.05 -14.90 13.74
CA PHE A 31 -4.60 -15.00 15.11
C PHE A 31 -3.81 -15.98 15.98
N ARG A 32 -3.41 -17.13 15.44
CA ARG A 32 -2.52 -18.08 16.15
C ARG A 32 -1.19 -17.45 16.54
N PHE A 33 -0.59 -16.64 15.65
CA PHE A 33 0.60 -15.86 15.98
C PHE A 33 0.34 -14.86 17.12
N LEU A 34 -0.78 -14.13 17.09
CA LEU A 34 -1.15 -13.18 18.14
C LEU A 34 -1.41 -13.89 19.49
N CYS A 35 -1.92 -15.11 19.46
CA CYS A 35 -2.10 -15.98 20.64
C CYS A 35 -0.79 -16.69 21.08
N LYS A 36 0.33 -16.45 20.39
CA LYS A 36 1.64 -17.09 20.66
C LYS A 36 1.64 -18.61 20.47
N GLU A 37 0.78 -19.12 19.61
CA GLU A 37 0.72 -20.54 19.26
C GLU A 37 1.71 -20.91 18.14
N VAL A 38 2.17 -19.92 17.37
CA VAL A 38 3.18 -20.04 16.34
C VAL A 38 4.14 -18.86 16.43
N ASP A 39 5.41 -19.08 16.10
CA ASP A 39 6.45 -18.05 16.18
C ASP A 39 6.41 -17.07 15.01
N GLU A 40 6.01 -17.54 13.83
CA GLU A 40 5.92 -16.73 12.62
C GLU A 40 4.74 -17.18 11.74
N PRO A 41 3.88 -16.25 11.27
CA PRO A 41 2.77 -16.60 10.39
C PRO A 41 3.26 -16.84 8.96
N ARG A 42 3.01 -18.03 8.41
CA ARG A 42 3.23 -18.33 6.99
C ARG A 42 1.98 -17.95 6.20
N LEU A 43 2.07 -16.87 5.42
CA LEU A 43 0.95 -16.27 4.71
C LEU A 43 1.06 -16.57 3.21
N LYS A 44 -0.09 -16.83 2.57
CA LYS A 44 -0.18 -17.15 1.14
C LYS A 44 -0.74 -15.99 0.30
N ARG A 45 -1.65 -15.21 0.87
CA ARG A 45 -2.38 -14.15 0.16
C ARG A 45 -2.35 -12.82 0.89
N LEU A 46 -2.48 -12.83 2.21
CA LEU A 46 -2.45 -11.60 2.99
C LEU A 46 -1.05 -11.02 3.09
N LEU A 47 -0.96 -9.70 2.95
CA LEU A 47 0.26 -8.95 3.20
C LEU A 47 0.15 -8.28 4.56
N ILE A 48 1.05 -8.66 5.46
CA ILE A 48 1.03 -8.17 6.84
C ILE A 48 2.33 -7.43 7.12
N ALA A 49 2.21 -6.21 7.65
CA ALA A 49 3.34 -5.42 8.11
C ALA A 49 4.20 -6.24 9.12
N ARG A 50 5.50 -5.99 9.14
CA ARG A 50 6.54 -6.75 9.85
C ARG A 50 6.90 -8.12 9.25
N PHE A 51 6.09 -8.72 8.40
CA PHE A 51 6.34 -10.03 7.80
C PHE A 51 6.64 -9.90 6.30
N ASN A 52 5.62 -9.97 5.47
CA ASN A 52 5.77 -10.05 4.02
C ASN A 52 5.35 -8.78 3.26
N LEU A 53 4.72 -7.78 3.91
CA LEU A 53 4.22 -6.58 3.23
C LEU A 53 5.32 -5.80 2.52
N LEU A 54 6.35 -5.39 3.26
CA LEU A 54 7.39 -4.51 2.71
C LEU A 54 8.20 -5.17 1.59
N PRO A 55 8.68 -6.43 1.72
CA PRO A 55 9.32 -7.13 0.62
C PRO A 55 8.45 -7.23 -0.63
N GLU A 56 7.15 -7.50 -0.46
CA GLU A 56 6.23 -7.64 -1.59
C GLU A 56 5.95 -6.29 -2.27
N LEU A 57 5.77 -5.21 -1.52
CA LEU A 57 5.65 -3.86 -2.09
C LEU A 57 6.87 -3.49 -2.94
N LYS A 58 8.07 -3.72 -2.43
CA LYS A 58 9.31 -3.49 -3.19
C LYS A 58 9.38 -4.36 -4.44
N ARG A 59 9.02 -5.63 -4.33
CA ARG A 59 8.99 -6.54 -5.48
C ARG A 59 8.05 -6.03 -6.58
N MET A 60 6.85 -5.53 -6.21
CA MET A 60 5.91 -4.96 -7.18
C MET A 60 6.44 -3.69 -7.82
N ILE A 61 7.04 -2.77 -7.05
CA ILE A 61 7.69 -1.57 -7.61
C ILE A 61 8.81 -1.97 -8.58
N HIS A 62 9.68 -2.90 -8.20
CA HIS A 62 10.77 -3.38 -9.05
C HIS A 62 10.27 -4.09 -10.31
N HIS A 63 9.12 -4.74 -10.25
CA HIS A 63 8.47 -5.30 -11.44
C HIS A 63 8.05 -4.20 -12.42
N GLU A 64 7.39 -3.13 -11.94
CA GLU A 64 7.03 -1.97 -12.79
C GLU A 64 8.27 -1.29 -13.38
N ILE A 65 9.37 -1.18 -12.62
CA ILE A 65 10.67 -0.69 -13.11
C ILE A 65 11.19 -1.59 -14.24
N ALA A 66 11.13 -2.91 -14.07
CA ALA A 66 11.59 -3.85 -15.09
C ALA A 66 10.77 -3.75 -16.38
N LEU A 67 9.44 -3.57 -16.27
CA LEU A 67 8.57 -3.32 -17.42
C LEU A 67 8.96 -2.04 -18.16
N ALA A 68 9.15 -0.93 -17.42
CA ALA A 68 9.55 0.35 -18.01
C ALA A 68 10.91 0.24 -18.73
N LYS A 69 11.90 -0.43 -18.13
CA LYS A 69 13.21 -0.68 -18.77
C LYS A 69 13.10 -1.54 -20.04
N ALA A 70 12.10 -2.41 -20.12
CA ALA A 70 11.81 -3.21 -21.30
C ALA A 70 10.95 -2.48 -22.35
N GLY A 71 10.73 -1.15 -22.22
CA GLY A 71 9.93 -0.34 -23.12
C GLY A 71 8.41 -0.55 -22.96
N ARG A 72 7.97 -1.20 -21.89
CA ARG A 72 6.57 -1.43 -21.56
C ARG A 72 6.05 -0.36 -20.59
N GLN A 73 4.74 -0.25 -20.45
CA GLN A 73 4.15 0.75 -19.57
C GLN A 73 4.14 0.28 -18.11
N GLY A 74 5.00 0.87 -17.27
CA GLY A 74 4.90 0.74 -15.82
C GLY A 74 3.88 1.72 -15.24
N ARG A 75 3.02 1.25 -14.32
CA ARG A 75 1.95 2.05 -13.73
C ARG A 75 1.76 1.76 -12.24
N ILE A 76 1.80 2.79 -11.40
CA ILE A 76 1.54 2.70 -9.95
C ILE A 76 0.53 3.77 -9.56
N ILE A 77 -0.49 3.41 -8.78
CA ILE A 77 -1.42 4.36 -8.17
C ILE A 77 -1.52 4.01 -6.68
N LEU A 78 -1.25 4.97 -5.81
CA LEU A 78 -1.26 4.76 -4.37
C LEU A 78 -2.15 5.80 -3.69
N LYS A 79 -3.20 5.35 -3.02
CA LYS A 79 -4.00 6.16 -2.11
C LYS A 79 -3.68 5.77 -0.68
N MET A 80 -3.31 6.76 0.15
CA MET A 80 -2.97 6.57 1.56
C MET A 80 -3.16 7.86 2.36
N ASN A 81 -3.12 7.78 3.68
CA ASN A 81 -3.22 8.99 4.49
C ASN A 81 -1.85 9.66 4.70
N ALA A 82 -0.77 8.88 4.77
CA ALA A 82 0.58 9.42 4.97
C ALA A 82 1.64 8.62 4.21
N LEU A 83 2.57 9.36 3.59
CA LEU A 83 3.76 8.84 2.92
C LEU A 83 5.00 9.50 3.56
N GLN A 84 5.72 8.76 4.41
CA GLN A 84 6.84 9.29 5.20
C GLN A 84 8.06 8.36 5.20
N ASP A 85 7.91 7.07 4.86
CA ASP A 85 9.02 6.13 4.87
C ASP A 85 10.01 6.43 3.74
N LEU A 86 11.22 6.83 4.11
CA LEU A 86 12.25 7.25 3.15
C LEU A 86 12.63 6.12 2.20
N THR A 87 12.68 4.88 2.68
CA THR A 87 13.03 3.74 1.82
C THR A 87 12.01 3.54 0.71
N MET A 88 10.72 3.69 1.03
CA MET A 88 9.65 3.55 0.04
C MET A 88 9.61 4.75 -0.91
N ILE A 89 9.91 5.96 -0.42
CA ILE A 89 10.02 7.17 -1.25
C ILE A 89 11.16 7.01 -2.26
N ASP A 90 12.32 6.52 -1.83
CA ASP A 90 13.46 6.25 -2.72
C ASP A 90 13.12 5.22 -3.81
N GLU A 91 12.35 4.17 -3.47
CA GLU A 91 11.90 3.19 -4.47
C GLU A 91 10.94 3.83 -5.50
N LEU A 92 10.07 4.77 -5.07
CA LEU A 92 9.20 5.51 -5.99
C LEU A 92 10.00 6.46 -6.89
N TYR A 93 11.03 7.12 -6.37
CA TYR A 93 11.93 7.95 -7.19
C TYR A 93 12.65 7.12 -8.24
N LYS A 94 13.26 5.99 -7.87
CA LYS A 94 13.87 5.05 -8.83
C LYS A 94 12.89 4.59 -9.92
N ALA A 95 11.65 4.32 -9.54
CA ALA A 95 10.61 3.95 -10.50
C ALA A 95 10.29 5.11 -11.46
N SER A 96 10.17 6.34 -10.94
CA SER A 96 9.95 7.54 -11.76
C SER A 96 11.07 7.78 -12.75
N GLU A 97 12.33 7.69 -12.33
CA GLU A 97 13.51 7.86 -13.19
C GLU A 97 13.56 6.85 -14.35
N THR A 98 12.97 5.67 -14.17
CA THR A 98 12.88 4.67 -15.24
C THR A 98 11.65 4.83 -16.14
N GLY A 99 10.80 5.84 -15.90
CA GLY A 99 9.63 6.13 -16.73
C GLY A 99 8.31 5.52 -16.25
N VAL A 100 8.28 4.90 -15.07
CA VAL A 100 7.03 4.41 -14.45
C VAL A 100 6.12 5.59 -14.13
N LYS A 101 4.87 5.55 -14.56
CA LYS A 101 3.87 6.57 -14.25
C LYS A 101 3.27 6.32 -12.88
N ILE A 102 3.39 7.31 -11.98
CA ILE A 102 2.99 7.18 -10.58
C ILE A 102 1.99 8.27 -10.21
N ASP A 103 0.80 7.88 -9.77
CA ASP A 103 -0.17 8.78 -9.15
C ASP A 103 -0.29 8.50 -7.66
N LEU A 104 -0.03 9.51 -6.86
CA LEU A 104 -0.16 9.48 -5.41
C LEU A 104 -1.35 10.32 -4.98
N ILE A 105 -2.22 9.74 -4.16
CA ILE A 105 -3.36 10.41 -3.52
C ILE A 105 -3.09 10.36 -2.02
N VAL A 106 -2.43 11.41 -1.49
CA VAL A 106 -1.99 11.44 -0.09
C VAL A 106 -2.76 12.51 0.68
N ARG A 107 -3.60 12.08 1.61
CA ARG A 107 -4.50 12.98 2.35
C ARG A 107 -3.78 13.90 3.32
N GLY A 108 -2.78 13.41 4.04
CA GLY A 108 -2.09 14.11 5.12
C GLY A 108 -0.62 14.37 4.80
N ILE A 109 0.28 13.80 5.62
CA ILE A 109 1.72 13.99 5.50
C ILE A 109 2.25 13.32 4.22
N CYS A 110 2.94 14.10 3.39
CA CYS A 110 3.67 13.59 2.23
C CYS A 110 5.09 14.15 2.26
N CYS A 111 6.07 13.28 2.50
CA CYS A 111 7.48 13.66 2.48
C CYS A 111 8.14 13.49 1.10
N LEU A 112 7.40 12.98 0.11
CA LEU A 112 7.84 12.91 -1.28
C LEU A 112 7.69 14.28 -1.93
N VAL A 113 8.72 14.72 -2.67
CA VAL A 113 8.74 15.99 -3.40
C VAL A 113 8.49 15.70 -4.89
N PRO A 114 7.35 16.14 -5.45
CA PRO A 114 7.07 16.01 -6.88
C PRO A 114 7.69 17.18 -7.68
N GLY A 115 7.82 17.02 -9.01
CA GLY A 115 8.22 18.10 -9.91
C GLY A 115 9.73 18.26 -10.11
N GLU A 116 10.54 17.47 -9.43
CA GLU A 116 11.99 17.40 -9.62
C GLU A 116 12.36 16.44 -10.76
N SER A 117 13.60 16.46 -11.23
CA SER A 117 14.07 15.58 -12.31
C SER A 117 13.86 14.11 -11.99
N PHE A 118 14.12 13.69 -10.74
CA PHE A 118 13.93 12.33 -10.24
C PHE A 118 12.46 11.95 -9.98
N SER A 119 11.57 12.93 -9.93
CA SER A 119 10.12 12.73 -9.69
C SER A 119 9.23 13.21 -10.83
N SER A 120 9.77 13.40 -12.04
CA SER A 120 9.07 13.95 -13.21
C SER A 120 7.87 13.09 -13.65
N ASN A 121 7.83 11.81 -13.31
CA ASN A 121 6.75 10.89 -13.60
C ASN A 121 5.82 10.65 -12.39
N ILE A 122 5.98 11.42 -11.30
CA ILE A 122 5.16 11.32 -10.09
C ILE A 122 4.22 12.52 -10.02
N ARG A 123 2.93 12.24 -9.97
CA ARG A 123 1.89 13.23 -9.67
C ARG A 123 1.37 13.00 -8.25
N VAL A 124 1.33 14.05 -7.45
CA VAL A 124 0.78 14.02 -6.10
C VAL A 124 -0.51 14.84 -6.05
N THR A 125 -1.58 14.24 -5.55
CA THR A 125 -2.87 14.89 -5.35
C THR A 125 -3.35 14.66 -3.92
N ARG A 126 -4.28 15.51 -3.46
CA ARG A 126 -4.92 15.41 -2.16
C ARG A 126 -6.42 15.46 -2.32
N ILE A 127 -7.14 14.60 -1.59
CA ILE A 127 -8.59 14.62 -1.50
C ILE A 127 -8.99 15.12 -0.11
N VAL A 128 -9.81 16.17 -0.08
CA VAL A 128 -10.46 16.70 1.12
C VAL A 128 -11.93 16.85 0.80
N ASP A 129 -12.80 16.22 1.58
CA ASP A 129 -14.23 16.22 1.39
C ASP A 129 -14.94 16.26 2.75
N SER A 130 -16.27 16.20 2.73
CA SER A 130 -17.15 16.20 3.93
C SER A 130 -16.82 15.05 4.88
N PHE A 131 -16.46 13.89 4.34
CA PHE A 131 -15.97 12.76 5.11
C PHE A 131 -14.44 12.68 5.06
N LEU A 132 -13.85 12.14 6.12
CA LEU A 132 -12.42 11.90 6.18
C LEU A 132 -12.07 10.72 5.27
N GLU A 133 -11.46 11.00 4.13
CA GLU A 133 -10.98 10.01 3.16
C GLU A 133 -9.89 9.12 3.76
N HIS A 134 -10.26 7.96 4.30
CA HIS A 134 -9.40 7.14 5.13
C HIS A 134 -8.94 5.84 4.47
N ALA A 135 -9.60 5.41 3.40
CA ALA A 135 -9.24 4.18 2.70
C ALA A 135 -7.82 4.24 2.11
N ARG A 136 -7.07 3.14 2.24
CA ARG A 136 -5.79 2.93 1.55
C ARG A 136 -6.02 1.92 0.45
N VAL A 137 -5.58 2.31 -0.76
CA VAL A 137 -5.72 1.50 -1.97
C VAL A 137 -4.43 1.60 -2.76
N TRP A 138 -3.84 0.47 -3.14
CA TRP A 138 -2.63 0.42 -3.94
C TRP A 138 -2.86 -0.41 -5.19
N TYR A 139 -2.48 0.16 -6.32
CA TYR A 139 -2.62 -0.45 -7.63
C TYR A 139 -1.26 -0.49 -8.33
N PHE A 140 -0.94 -1.64 -8.89
CA PHE A 140 0.23 -1.87 -9.74
C PHE A 140 -0.26 -2.44 -11.07
N GLY A 141 0.23 -1.86 -12.20
CA GLY A 141 -0.23 -2.20 -13.55
C GLY A 141 0.08 -3.62 -13.97
N ASN A 142 1.22 -4.17 -13.51
CA ASN A 142 1.62 -5.55 -13.65
C ASN A 142 1.37 -6.09 -15.07
N ASP A 143 1.77 -5.27 -16.07
CA ASP A 143 1.72 -5.65 -17.48
C ASP A 143 0.33 -6.02 -18.02
N GLY A 144 -0.71 -5.36 -17.54
CA GLY A 144 -2.10 -5.60 -17.97
C GLY A 144 -2.86 -6.64 -17.15
N ASP A 145 -2.22 -7.28 -16.17
CA ASP A 145 -2.88 -8.10 -15.12
C ASP A 145 -2.76 -7.38 -13.76
N PRO A 146 -3.56 -6.33 -13.52
CA PRO A 146 -3.33 -5.41 -12.43
C PRO A 146 -3.49 -6.07 -11.06
N ARG A 147 -2.64 -5.63 -10.13
CA ARG A 147 -2.71 -5.99 -8.72
C ARG A 147 -3.30 -4.86 -7.92
N LEU A 148 -4.43 -5.12 -7.26
CA LEU A 148 -5.13 -4.17 -6.41
C LEU A 148 -5.13 -4.65 -4.96
N PHE A 149 -4.75 -3.75 -4.05
CA PHE A 149 -4.71 -4.01 -2.62
C PHE A 149 -5.51 -2.95 -1.88
N ILE A 150 -6.21 -3.38 -0.85
CA ILE A 150 -6.78 -2.52 0.19
C ILE A 150 -6.16 -2.90 1.53
N GLY A 151 -5.96 -1.94 2.41
CA GLY A 151 -5.31 -2.24 3.67
C GLY A 151 -5.42 -1.12 4.70
N SER A 152 -4.84 -1.37 5.87
CA SER A 152 -4.80 -0.41 6.97
C SER A 152 -3.50 0.41 7.05
N PRO A 153 -2.33 -0.04 6.54
CA PRO A 153 -1.08 0.67 6.77
C PRO A 153 -0.94 1.91 5.88
N ASP A 154 -0.47 2.98 6.49
CA ASP A 154 0.18 4.07 5.76
C ASP A 154 1.66 3.75 5.52
N TRP A 155 2.29 4.39 4.56
CA TRP A 155 3.72 4.21 4.32
C TRP A 155 4.55 5.08 5.28
N MET A 156 4.39 4.77 6.57
CA MET A 156 5.13 5.35 7.68
C MET A 156 5.93 4.27 8.40
N ARG A 157 7.09 4.62 8.93
CA ARG A 157 7.98 3.69 9.62
C ARG A 157 7.26 2.87 10.70
N ARG A 158 6.40 3.51 11.51
CA ARG A 158 5.64 2.83 12.56
C ARG A 158 4.68 1.77 12.01
N ASN A 159 4.02 2.05 10.87
CA ASN A 159 3.06 1.14 10.25
C ASN A 159 3.77 -0.04 9.57
N LEU A 160 4.84 0.24 8.80
CA LEU A 160 5.52 -0.79 8.02
C LEU A 160 6.40 -1.74 8.86
N TYR A 161 6.97 -1.25 10.00
CA TYR A 161 7.98 -2.01 10.74
C TYR A 161 7.60 -2.35 12.19
N ARG A 162 6.62 -1.68 12.80
CA ARG A 162 6.34 -1.84 14.24
C ARG A 162 4.95 -2.36 14.57
N ARG A 163 3.97 -2.10 13.73
CA ARG A 163 2.57 -2.51 13.94
C ARG A 163 2.25 -3.77 13.17
N ILE A 164 1.24 -4.49 13.64
CA ILE A 164 0.54 -5.49 12.82
C ILE A 164 -0.54 -4.74 12.05
N GLU A 165 -0.35 -4.63 10.76
CA GLU A 165 -1.25 -3.96 9.81
C GLU A 165 -1.46 -4.90 8.62
N LEU A 166 -2.67 -4.90 8.07
CA LEU A 166 -3.08 -5.70 6.92
C LEU A 166 -3.32 -4.80 5.72
#